data_8803705be45ea0aa006bcfbe712958f1
#
_entry.id   8803705be45ea0aa006bcfbe712958f1
#
_cell.length_a   1.000
_cell.length_b   1.000
_cell.length_c   1.000
_cell.angle_alpha   90.00
_cell.angle_beta   90.00
_cell.angle_gamma   90.00
#
_symmetry.space_group_name_H-M   'P 1'
#
loop_
_entity.id
_entity.type
_entity.pdbx_description
1 polymer ?
#
loop_
_entity_poly.entity_id
_entity_poly.type
_entity_poly.pdbx_seq_one_letter_code
_entity_poly.pdbx_strand_id
1 'polypeptide(L)'
;MPPWWAENVRDDDSRLRDDTTWWVGADRVPTMVDEHTPPVVAVVVAAGMGTRFGGSVPKQVTSLTGKAVVAVAVESLAAGGCDEAVVVVKEGMHNHLQLALAASPIPVHFVTGGNTRQESVRNGLRFIAQHHRLSDATTVLIHDAVRPLVPAYVVENVIAAVENGAVAVTPVVDVVDTIRQVDGDTSSVVDRSTLRAVQTPQGFKRAIITECHEQLSIEGGSVTDDISCCERYGHHATLVEGSRMSLKITEPVDLDIAEVFAKAAAGAGHHSGRRIGRMLRAAKPSTVVRKLGHGSRR
;
A
#
# COMPACT_ATOMS: atom_id res chain seq x y z
N MET A 1 -27.66 27.09 48.74
CA MET A 1 -28.20 27.59 47.47
C MET A 1 -28.41 26.42 46.55
N PRO A 2 -29.63 26.02 46.22
CA PRO A 2 -29.89 24.97 45.26
C PRO A 2 -29.74 25.49 43.82
N PRO A 3 -29.47 24.62 42.87
CA PRO A 3 -29.17 25.01 41.48
C PRO A 3 -30.44 25.40 40.70
N TRP A 4 -30.27 26.29 39.76
CA TRP A 4 -31.24 27.10 38.98
C TRP A 4 -32.24 26.37 38.07
N TRP A 5 -32.32 25.01 38.14
CA TRP A 5 -33.20 24.21 37.25
C TRP A 5 -34.47 23.67 37.93
N ALA A 6 -34.77 24.08 39.15
CA ALA A 6 -35.89 23.55 39.96
C ALA A 6 -37.02 24.60 40.18
N GLU A 7 -37.57 25.15 39.12
CA GLU A 7 -38.87 25.88 39.19
C GLU A 7 -39.54 25.82 37.83
N ASN A 8 -40.59 25.02 37.72
CA ASN A 8 -41.86 25.27 37.04
C ASN A 8 -42.55 23.96 36.66
N VAL A 9 -43.22 23.37 37.66
CA VAL A 9 -44.34 22.44 37.43
C VAL A 9 -45.62 23.25 37.69
N ARG A 10 -46.45 23.39 36.69
CA ARG A 10 -47.88 23.76 36.88
C ARG A 10 -48.71 22.55 36.49
N ASP A 11 -49.45 22.06 37.49
CA ASP A 11 -50.61 21.19 37.34
C ASP A 11 -51.67 21.85 36.45
N ASP A 12 -52.21 21.09 35.48
CA ASP A 12 -53.61 21.22 35.12
C ASP A 12 -54.21 19.86 34.81
N ASP A 13 -55.21 19.56 35.56
CA ASP A 13 -55.95 18.30 35.65
C ASP A 13 -57.14 18.34 34.66
N SER A 14 -57.50 17.18 34.18
CA SER A 14 -58.78 16.82 33.54
C SER A 14 -58.72 16.41 32.05
N ARG A 15 -58.78 15.13 31.81
CA ARG A 15 -59.94 14.38 31.25
C ARG A 15 -59.58 12.93 30.89
N LEU A 16 -60.21 12.04 31.64
CA LEU A 16 -60.36 10.63 31.38
C LEU A 16 -60.91 10.36 29.97
N ARG A 17 -60.28 9.49 29.16
CA ARG A 17 -60.93 8.51 28.29
C ARG A 17 -60.08 7.27 28.17
N ASP A 18 -60.68 6.14 28.50
CA ASP A 18 -60.31 4.77 28.23
C ASP A 18 -59.94 4.57 26.76
N ASP A 19 -58.79 3.93 26.50
CA ASP A 19 -58.67 2.97 25.43
C ASP A 19 -57.41 2.08 25.69
N THR A 20 -57.70 0.85 26.06
CA THR A 20 -56.77 -0.23 26.24
C THR A 20 -56.20 -0.67 24.91
N THR A 21 -54.97 -0.24 24.56
CA THR A 21 -54.16 -0.89 23.57
C THR A 21 -52.76 -1.10 24.13
N TRP A 22 -52.45 -2.36 24.39
CA TRP A 22 -51.16 -2.83 24.81
C TRP A 22 -50.15 -2.69 23.67
N TRP A 23 -49.34 -1.64 23.65
CA TRP A 23 -48.14 -1.59 22.87
C TRP A 23 -47.00 -2.21 23.67
N VAL A 24 -46.68 -3.46 23.37
CA VAL A 24 -45.38 -4.04 23.76
C VAL A 24 -44.31 -3.30 22.95
N GLY A 25 -43.70 -2.31 23.58
CA GLY A 25 -42.50 -1.68 23.07
C GLY A 25 -41.41 -2.72 23.00
N ALA A 26 -41.14 -3.21 21.80
CA ALA A 26 -39.91 -3.90 21.54
C ALA A 26 -38.79 -2.89 21.77
N ASP A 27 -38.11 -2.98 22.90
CA ASP A 27 -36.82 -2.35 23.12
C ASP A 27 -35.88 -2.82 22.00
N ARG A 28 -35.78 -2.01 20.95
CA ARG A 28 -34.63 -2.11 20.04
C ARG A 28 -33.44 -1.71 20.86
N VAL A 29 -32.76 -2.70 21.44
CA VAL A 29 -31.35 -2.57 21.78
C VAL A 29 -30.67 -2.11 20.51
N PRO A 30 -30.02 -0.94 20.47
CA PRO A 30 -29.15 -0.60 19.34
C PRO A 30 -28.05 -1.64 19.35
N THR A 31 -28.12 -2.60 18.43
CA THR A 31 -26.95 -3.35 18.04
C THR A 31 -26.01 -2.34 17.39
N MET A 32 -25.16 -1.75 18.18
CA MET A 32 -23.91 -1.15 17.73
C MET A 32 -23.07 -2.32 17.25
N VAL A 33 -23.35 -2.76 16.04
CA VAL A 33 -22.36 -3.49 15.26
C VAL A 33 -21.36 -2.41 14.93
N ASP A 34 -20.31 -2.32 15.72
CA ASP A 34 -19.08 -1.63 15.36
C ASP A 34 -18.61 -2.38 14.11
N GLU A 35 -18.93 -1.85 12.93
CA GLU A 35 -18.40 -2.37 11.67
C GLU A 35 -16.91 -2.07 11.67
N HIS A 36 -16.15 -2.91 12.37
CA HIS A 36 -14.71 -2.84 12.40
C HIS A 36 -14.21 -3.24 11.00
N THR A 37 -14.04 -2.22 10.15
CA THR A 37 -13.43 -2.41 8.84
C THR A 37 -11.99 -2.89 9.05
N PRO A 38 -11.63 -4.08 8.54
CA PRO A 38 -10.27 -4.59 8.70
C PRO A 38 -9.25 -3.60 8.14
N PRO A 39 -8.14 -3.33 8.86
CA PRO A 39 -7.17 -2.35 8.41
C PRO A 39 -6.43 -2.83 7.14
N VAL A 40 -6.08 -1.89 6.28
CA VAL A 40 -5.15 -2.08 5.17
C VAL A 40 -3.74 -1.83 5.68
N VAL A 41 -2.89 -2.85 5.67
CA VAL A 41 -1.54 -2.78 6.25
C VAL A 41 -0.47 -2.82 5.16
N ALA A 42 0.48 -1.88 5.20
CA ALA A 42 1.61 -1.86 4.30
C ALA A 42 2.86 -2.48 4.94
N VAL A 43 3.49 -3.47 4.30
CA VAL A 43 4.84 -3.94 4.60
C VAL A 43 5.82 -3.12 3.77
N VAL A 44 6.57 -2.22 4.41
CA VAL A 44 7.54 -1.34 3.78
C VAL A 44 8.95 -1.91 3.91
N VAL A 45 9.52 -2.39 2.80
CA VAL A 45 10.81 -3.09 2.81
C VAL A 45 11.95 -2.07 2.79
N ALA A 46 12.57 -1.85 3.95
CA ALA A 46 13.67 -0.91 4.17
C ALA A 46 15.00 -1.58 4.55
N ALA A 47 15.08 -2.91 4.58
CA ALA A 47 16.27 -3.66 4.99
C ALA A 47 17.39 -3.74 3.93
N GLY A 48 17.14 -3.28 2.69
CA GLY A 48 18.11 -3.36 1.60
C GLY A 48 19.34 -2.46 1.81
N MET A 49 20.54 -2.99 1.54
CA MET A 49 21.83 -2.29 1.74
C MET A 49 22.06 -1.13 0.76
N GLY A 50 21.38 -1.11 -0.39
CA GLY A 50 21.58 -0.07 -1.40
C GLY A 50 23.00 0.00 -1.98
N THR A 51 23.68 -1.12 -2.16
CA THR A 51 25.10 -1.19 -2.60
C THR A 51 25.41 -0.40 -3.87
N ARG A 52 24.45 -0.28 -4.77
CA ARG A 52 24.58 0.51 -6.02
C ARG A 52 24.44 2.02 -5.81
N PHE A 53 23.83 2.46 -4.70
CA PHE A 53 23.63 3.88 -4.42
C PHE A 53 24.94 4.57 -4.02
N GLY A 54 25.88 3.84 -3.40
CA GLY A 54 27.13 4.39 -2.87
C GLY A 54 26.90 5.29 -1.64
N GLY A 55 27.97 5.65 -0.95
CA GLY A 55 27.89 6.56 0.19
C GLY A 55 27.74 5.86 1.55
N SER A 56 27.99 6.64 2.61
CA SER A 56 27.94 6.20 4.01
C SER A 56 26.54 6.21 4.61
N VAL A 57 25.61 6.90 3.97
CA VAL A 57 24.20 7.03 4.45
C VAL A 57 23.32 6.08 3.65
N PRO A 58 22.57 5.21 4.34
CA PRO A 58 21.60 4.34 3.66
C PRO A 58 20.54 5.16 2.92
N LYS A 59 20.26 4.80 1.66
CA LYS A 59 19.36 5.55 0.79
C LYS A 59 17.94 5.75 1.34
N GLN A 60 17.48 4.86 2.21
CA GLN A 60 16.16 4.96 2.84
C GLN A 60 16.01 6.17 3.77
N VAL A 61 17.12 6.62 4.37
CA VAL A 61 17.15 7.80 5.26
C VAL A 61 17.75 9.04 4.59
N THR A 62 18.15 8.94 3.32
CA THR A 62 18.59 10.09 2.53
C THR A 62 17.46 11.10 2.41
N SER A 63 17.79 12.40 2.42
CA SER A 63 16.80 13.46 2.33
C SER A 63 16.25 13.60 0.92
N LEU A 64 14.94 13.63 0.80
CA LEU A 64 14.17 14.01 -0.38
C LEU A 64 13.32 15.22 0.00
N THR A 65 13.64 16.41 -0.52
CA THR A 65 12.95 17.67 -0.19
C THR A 65 12.75 17.94 1.31
N GLY A 66 13.76 17.60 2.12
CA GLY A 66 13.78 17.84 3.57
C GLY A 66 13.19 16.72 4.44
N LYS A 67 12.68 15.64 3.86
CA LYS A 67 12.20 14.44 4.55
C LYS A 67 13.01 13.21 4.15
N ALA A 68 13.10 12.21 5.00
CA ALA A 68 13.71 10.93 4.62
C ALA A 68 12.90 10.24 3.51
N VAL A 69 13.55 9.59 2.56
CA VAL A 69 12.91 8.85 1.46
C VAL A 69 11.85 7.88 1.99
N VAL A 70 12.14 7.13 3.06
CA VAL A 70 11.18 6.20 3.68
C VAL A 70 9.96 6.91 4.27
N ALA A 71 10.13 8.12 4.82
CA ALA A 71 9.02 8.90 5.37
C ALA A 71 8.05 9.33 4.27
N VAL A 72 8.60 9.81 3.14
CA VAL A 72 7.78 10.18 1.98
C VAL A 72 7.06 8.95 1.41
N ALA A 73 7.70 7.77 1.39
CA ALA A 73 7.07 6.52 0.95
C ALA A 73 5.87 6.15 1.84
N VAL A 74 6.02 6.23 3.17
CA VAL A 74 4.93 5.95 4.11
C VAL A 74 3.80 6.98 4.00
N GLU A 75 4.13 8.27 3.84
CA GLU A 75 3.14 9.32 3.58
C GLU A 75 2.33 9.07 2.30
N SER A 76 2.99 8.60 1.23
CA SER A 76 2.31 8.25 -0.03
C SER A 76 1.36 7.06 0.13
N LEU A 77 1.75 6.06 0.89
CA LEU A 77 0.90 4.90 1.20
C LEU A 77 -0.31 5.30 2.04
N ALA A 78 -0.10 6.11 3.07
CA ALA A 78 -1.18 6.65 3.91
C ALA A 78 -2.17 7.49 3.10
N ALA A 79 -1.67 8.35 2.19
CA ALA A 79 -2.52 9.16 1.31
C ALA A 79 -3.38 8.32 0.37
N GLY A 80 -2.99 7.09 0.06
CA GLY A 80 -3.74 6.15 -0.78
C GLY A 80 -4.56 5.12 -0.01
N GLY A 81 -4.73 5.28 1.31
CA GLY A 81 -5.66 4.47 2.10
C GLY A 81 -5.03 3.32 2.89
N CYS A 82 -3.71 3.32 3.13
CA CYS A 82 -3.13 2.42 4.13
C CYS A 82 -3.36 2.99 5.54
N ASP A 83 -3.81 2.13 6.45
CA ASP A 83 -4.13 2.50 7.83
C ASP A 83 -2.93 2.37 8.77
N GLU A 84 -2.06 1.39 8.54
CA GLU A 84 -0.86 1.13 9.34
C GLU A 84 0.31 0.64 8.46
N ALA A 85 1.54 0.87 8.92
CA ALA A 85 2.73 0.42 8.23
C ALA A 85 3.62 -0.46 9.12
N VAL A 86 4.10 -1.58 8.58
CA VAL A 86 5.14 -2.43 9.15
C VAL A 86 6.42 -2.20 8.36
N VAL A 87 7.34 -1.45 8.94
CA VAL A 87 8.61 -1.10 8.30
C VAL A 87 9.65 -2.15 8.66
N VAL A 88 10.11 -2.87 7.63
CA VAL A 88 11.11 -3.93 7.81
C VAL A 88 12.49 -3.33 7.65
N VAL A 89 13.27 -3.34 8.73
CA VAL A 89 14.53 -2.63 8.86
C VAL A 89 15.72 -3.59 8.93
N LYS A 90 16.88 -3.17 8.49
CA LYS A 90 18.12 -3.90 8.75
C LYS A 90 18.50 -3.78 10.22
N GLU A 91 19.11 -4.84 10.77
CA GLU A 91 19.69 -4.79 12.10
C GLU A 91 20.63 -3.58 12.26
N GLY A 92 20.55 -2.88 13.40
CA GLY A 92 21.28 -1.64 13.68
C GLY A 92 20.71 -0.36 13.07
N MET A 93 19.71 -0.44 12.18
CA MET A 93 19.09 0.74 11.54
C MET A 93 17.81 1.23 12.23
N HIS A 94 17.36 0.57 13.28
CA HIS A 94 16.08 0.83 13.96
C HIS A 94 15.94 2.30 14.39
N ASN A 95 16.89 2.81 15.14
CA ASN A 95 16.85 4.17 15.68
C ASN A 95 16.81 5.25 14.59
N HIS A 96 17.53 5.06 13.48
CA HIS A 96 17.56 6.02 12.39
C HIS A 96 16.20 6.08 11.67
N LEU A 97 15.57 4.93 11.44
CA LEU A 97 14.28 4.86 10.78
C LEU A 97 13.13 5.29 11.72
N GLN A 98 13.25 5.02 13.02
CA GLN A 98 12.31 5.50 14.02
C GLN A 98 12.29 7.03 14.09
N LEU A 99 13.46 7.67 14.09
CA LEU A 99 13.54 9.14 14.03
C LEU A 99 12.97 9.69 12.72
N ALA A 100 13.30 9.06 11.58
CA ALA A 100 12.80 9.47 10.28
C ALA A 100 11.28 9.38 10.16
N LEU A 101 10.64 8.47 10.86
CA LEU A 101 9.20 8.18 10.82
C LEU A 101 8.43 8.71 12.04
N ALA A 102 9.08 9.50 12.92
CA ALA A 102 8.45 10.03 14.14
C ALA A 102 7.22 10.91 13.86
N ALA A 103 7.14 11.55 12.68
CA ALA A 103 6.01 12.37 12.23
C ALA A 103 5.13 11.64 11.19
N SER A 104 5.12 10.30 11.19
CA SER A 104 4.28 9.52 10.27
C SER A 104 2.79 9.83 10.47
N PRO A 105 2.00 9.97 9.38
CA PRO A 105 0.55 10.21 9.48
C PRO A 105 -0.23 8.97 9.93
N ILE A 106 0.37 7.78 9.89
CA ILE A 106 -0.23 6.51 10.31
C ILE A 106 0.68 5.80 11.31
N PRO A 107 0.15 4.90 12.15
CA PRO A 107 0.95 4.09 13.05
C PRO A 107 2.02 3.28 12.30
N VAL A 108 3.23 3.24 12.86
CA VAL A 108 4.38 2.52 12.28
C VAL A 108 4.93 1.52 13.27
N HIS A 109 5.04 0.28 12.83
CA HIS A 109 5.68 -0.81 13.55
C HIS A 109 7.01 -1.16 12.89
N PHE A 110 7.99 -1.57 13.67
CA PHE A 110 9.32 -1.92 13.16
C PHE A 110 9.62 -3.40 13.37
N VAL A 111 10.13 -4.04 12.32
CA VAL A 111 10.50 -5.46 12.33
C VAL A 111 11.90 -5.61 11.76
N THR A 112 12.74 -6.42 12.38
CA THR A 112 14.05 -6.74 11.82
C THR A 112 13.91 -7.63 10.58
N GLY A 113 14.53 -7.22 9.49
CA GLY A 113 14.57 -7.98 8.23
C GLY A 113 15.46 -9.23 8.31
N GLY A 114 15.41 -10.01 7.26
CA GLY A 114 16.30 -11.15 7.06
C GLY A 114 17.49 -10.83 6.14
N ASN A 115 18.19 -11.88 5.73
CA ASN A 115 19.35 -11.76 4.84
C ASN A 115 18.96 -11.45 3.38
N THR A 116 17.73 -11.77 3.01
CA THR A 116 17.16 -11.53 1.68
C THR A 116 15.94 -10.62 1.75
N ARG A 117 15.53 -10.06 0.59
CA ARG A 117 14.27 -9.32 0.47
C ARG A 117 13.08 -10.21 0.84
N GLN A 118 13.09 -11.45 0.38
CA GLN A 118 12.06 -12.45 0.63
C GLN A 118 11.91 -12.76 2.14
N GLU A 119 13.02 -13.01 2.85
CA GLU A 119 12.99 -13.20 4.31
C GLU A 119 12.48 -11.95 5.04
N SER A 120 12.87 -10.77 4.58
CA SER A 120 12.41 -9.50 5.14
C SER A 120 10.90 -9.33 5.01
N VAL A 121 10.33 -9.61 3.83
CA VAL A 121 8.88 -9.59 3.61
C VAL A 121 8.18 -10.60 4.51
N ARG A 122 8.68 -11.83 4.56
CA ARG A 122 8.12 -12.89 5.43
C ARG A 122 8.09 -12.48 6.91
N ASN A 123 9.16 -11.85 7.40
CA ASN A 123 9.20 -11.35 8.78
C ASN A 123 8.12 -10.29 9.02
N GLY A 124 7.91 -9.38 8.08
CA GLY A 124 6.82 -8.40 8.15
C GLY A 124 5.43 -9.03 8.16
N LEU A 125 5.19 -10.02 7.29
CA LEU A 125 3.92 -10.75 7.22
C LEU A 125 3.64 -11.56 8.49
N ARG A 126 4.67 -12.21 9.07
CA ARG A 126 4.57 -12.93 10.35
C ARG A 126 4.22 -11.98 11.49
N PHE A 127 4.84 -10.80 11.53
CA PHE A 127 4.52 -9.78 12.53
C PHE A 127 3.04 -9.38 12.44
N ILE A 128 2.52 -9.11 11.24
CA ILE A 128 1.10 -8.79 11.03
C ILE A 128 0.21 -9.91 11.56
N ALA A 129 0.52 -11.16 11.21
CA ALA A 129 -0.29 -12.31 11.62
C ALA A 129 -0.32 -12.54 13.14
N GLN A 130 0.72 -12.11 13.87
CA GLN A 130 0.86 -12.28 15.32
C GLN A 130 0.44 -11.05 16.14
N HIS A 131 0.27 -9.90 15.50
CA HIS A 131 -0.07 -8.65 16.17
C HIS A 131 -1.57 -8.55 16.41
N HIS A 132 -1.99 -8.28 17.65
CA HIS A 132 -3.40 -8.33 18.10
C HIS A 132 -4.38 -7.45 17.30
N ARG A 133 -3.91 -6.34 16.70
CA ARG A 133 -4.74 -5.45 15.89
C ARG A 133 -4.61 -5.69 14.39
N LEU A 134 -3.40 -6.06 13.94
CA LEU A 134 -3.11 -6.21 12.51
C LEU A 134 -3.51 -7.59 11.98
N SER A 135 -3.73 -8.56 12.86
CA SER A 135 -4.17 -9.92 12.47
C SER A 135 -5.53 -9.94 11.77
N ASP A 136 -6.33 -8.90 11.93
CA ASP A 136 -7.63 -8.77 11.26
C ASP A 136 -7.50 -8.23 9.82
N ALA A 137 -6.33 -7.68 9.44
CA ALA A 137 -6.10 -7.21 8.09
C ALA A 137 -6.38 -8.31 7.05
N THR A 138 -7.21 -8.02 6.08
CA THR A 138 -7.50 -8.90 4.94
C THR A 138 -6.65 -8.55 3.73
N THR A 139 -6.31 -7.26 3.59
CA THR A 139 -5.50 -6.68 2.51
C THR A 139 -4.14 -6.24 3.06
N VAL A 140 -3.07 -6.70 2.41
CA VAL A 140 -1.69 -6.28 2.70
C VAL A 140 -1.04 -5.77 1.43
N LEU A 141 -0.34 -4.65 1.55
CA LEU A 141 0.50 -4.09 0.49
C LEU A 141 1.98 -4.35 0.82
N ILE A 142 2.77 -4.74 -0.16
CA ILE A 142 4.23 -4.87 -0.03
C ILE A 142 4.87 -3.78 -0.89
N HIS A 143 5.68 -2.92 -0.26
CA HIS A 143 6.22 -1.73 -0.90
C HIS A 143 7.72 -1.55 -0.67
N ASP A 144 8.42 -1.16 -1.74
CA ASP A 144 9.83 -0.78 -1.63
C ASP A 144 9.95 0.62 -0.98
N ALA A 145 10.61 0.73 0.17
CA ALA A 145 10.84 2.01 0.88
C ALA A 145 11.50 3.09 0.02
N VAL A 146 12.12 2.70 -1.09
CA VAL A 146 12.83 3.57 -2.03
C VAL A 146 12.02 3.95 -3.27
N ARG A 147 10.69 3.84 -3.21
CA ARG A 147 9.74 4.41 -4.18
C ARG A 147 8.87 5.47 -3.48
N PRO A 148 9.43 6.63 -3.14
CA PRO A 148 8.76 7.60 -2.26
C PRO A 148 7.53 8.26 -2.89
N LEU A 149 7.48 8.41 -4.21
CA LEU A 149 6.53 9.28 -4.90
C LEU A 149 5.39 8.50 -5.60
N VAL A 150 4.87 7.46 -4.93
CA VAL A 150 3.72 6.73 -5.46
C VAL A 150 2.46 7.60 -5.33
N PRO A 151 1.76 7.93 -6.44
CA PRO A 151 0.52 8.69 -6.34
C PRO A 151 -0.57 7.93 -5.59
N ALA A 152 -1.39 8.63 -4.81
CA ALA A 152 -2.47 8.03 -4.02
C ALA A 152 -3.38 7.11 -4.87
N TYR A 153 -3.77 7.54 -6.06
CA TYR A 153 -4.64 6.75 -6.95
C TYR A 153 -4.06 5.37 -7.31
N VAL A 154 -2.71 5.23 -7.37
CA VAL A 154 -2.08 3.91 -7.64
C VAL A 154 -2.28 2.99 -6.45
N VAL A 155 -2.10 3.50 -5.23
CA VAL A 155 -2.33 2.75 -3.98
C VAL A 155 -3.80 2.37 -3.87
N GLU A 156 -4.71 3.33 -4.08
CA GLU A 156 -6.18 3.13 -4.09
C GLU A 156 -6.61 2.05 -5.09
N ASN A 157 -6.08 2.08 -6.31
CA ASN A 157 -6.39 1.07 -7.34
C ASN A 157 -5.92 -0.33 -6.95
N VAL A 158 -4.75 -0.45 -6.29
CA VAL A 158 -4.23 -1.72 -5.80
C VAL A 158 -5.13 -2.27 -4.69
N ILE A 159 -5.48 -1.45 -3.71
CA ILE A 159 -6.38 -1.82 -2.61
C ILE A 159 -7.73 -2.26 -3.15
N ALA A 160 -8.37 -1.43 -3.96
CA ALA A 160 -9.68 -1.71 -4.54
C ALA A 160 -9.69 -3.02 -5.35
N ALA A 161 -8.63 -3.32 -6.10
CA ALA A 161 -8.55 -4.56 -6.87
C ALA A 161 -8.50 -5.80 -5.95
N VAL A 162 -7.76 -5.74 -4.81
CA VAL A 162 -7.72 -6.83 -3.82
C VAL A 162 -9.07 -6.99 -3.14
N GLU A 163 -9.70 -5.89 -2.73
CA GLU A 163 -11.03 -5.89 -2.10
C GLU A 163 -12.11 -6.45 -3.03
N ASN A 164 -12.00 -6.16 -4.34
CA ASN A 164 -12.87 -6.71 -5.38
C ASN A 164 -12.54 -8.17 -5.75
N GLY A 165 -11.70 -8.85 -4.99
CA GLY A 165 -11.49 -10.28 -5.08
C GLY A 165 -10.19 -10.75 -5.74
N ALA A 166 -9.35 -9.85 -6.28
CA ALA A 166 -8.03 -10.23 -6.78
C ALA A 166 -7.15 -10.75 -5.62
N VAL A 167 -6.37 -11.80 -5.91
CA VAL A 167 -5.49 -12.42 -4.90
C VAL A 167 -4.15 -11.69 -4.82
N ALA A 168 -3.59 -11.34 -5.99
CA ALA A 168 -2.31 -10.66 -6.15
C ALA A 168 -2.44 -9.57 -7.21
N VAL A 169 -2.04 -8.35 -6.87
CA VAL A 169 -2.21 -7.15 -7.70
C VAL A 169 -0.88 -6.40 -7.81
N THR A 170 -0.51 -5.97 -9.00
CA THR A 170 0.68 -5.15 -9.20
C THR A 170 0.42 -3.99 -10.14
N PRO A 171 0.87 -2.77 -9.78
CA PRO A 171 0.87 -1.66 -10.71
C PRO A 171 1.98 -1.83 -11.74
N VAL A 172 1.67 -1.48 -12.99
CA VAL A 172 2.59 -1.63 -14.11
C VAL A 172 2.59 -0.39 -15.00
N VAL A 173 3.70 -0.16 -15.68
CA VAL A 173 3.82 0.86 -16.73
C VAL A 173 4.34 0.24 -18.03
N ASP A 174 4.03 0.89 -19.15
CA ASP A 174 4.53 0.48 -20.46
C ASP A 174 6.05 0.63 -20.54
N VAL A 175 6.70 -0.33 -21.20
CA VAL A 175 8.11 -0.27 -21.55
C VAL A 175 8.29 0.60 -22.80
N VAL A 176 9.01 1.71 -22.65
CA VAL A 176 9.20 2.68 -23.74
C VAL A 176 10.42 2.42 -24.59
N ASP A 177 11.46 1.85 -24.02
CA ASP A 177 12.70 1.54 -24.72
C ASP A 177 12.61 0.23 -25.49
N THR A 178 13.47 0.07 -26.50
CA THR A 178 13.64 -1.22 -27.17
C THR A 178 14.35 -2.20 -26.24
N ILE A 179 13.71 -3.33 -25.95
CA ILE A 179 14.27 -4.37 -25.08
C ILE A 179 14.94 -5.42 -25.96
N ARG A 180 16.14 -5.83 -25.57
CA ARG A 180 16.85 -6.95 -26.17
C ARG A 180 17.06 -8.06 -25.14
N GLN A 181 16.70 -9.26 -25.53
CA GLN A 181 17.10 -10.45 -24.80
C GLN A 181 18.52 -10.81 -25.22
N VAL A 182 19.41 -10.94 -24.25
CA VAL A 182 20.82 -11.29 -24.46
C VAL A 182 20.99 -12.79 -24.21
N ASP A 183 21.68 -13.48 -25.12
CA ASP A 183 22.04 -14.88 -25.01
C ASP A 183 23.51 -15.04 -25.44
N GLY A 184 24.41 -15.13 -24.46
CA GLY A 184 25.85 -15.10 -24.66
C GLY A 184 26.27 -13.85 -25.41
N ASP A 185 26.94 -14.04 -26.57
CA ASP A 185 27.44 -12.96 -27.44
C ASP A 185 26.37 -12.46 -28.45
N THR A 186 25.17 -13.03 -28.42
CA THR A 186 24.07 -12.68 -29.33
C THR A 186 22.95 -11.95 -28.62
N SER A 187 22.09 -11.30 -29.36
CA SER A 187 20.88 -10.70 -28.77
C SER A 187 19.75 -10.58 -29.80
N SER A 188 18.53 -10.67 -29.35
CA SER A 188 17.34 -10.50 -30.15
C SER A 188 16.39 -9.40 -29.55
N VAL A 189 15.62 -8.76 -30.41
CA VAL A 189 14.63 -7.77 -29.96
C VAL A 189 13.41 -8.51 -29.37
N VAL A 190 12.97 -8.08 -28.20
CA VAL A 190 11.73 -8.53 -27.58
C VAL A 190 10.60 -7.56 -27.96
N ASP A 191 9.43 -8.07 -28.33
CA ASP A 191 8.27 -7.23 -28.58
C ASP A 191 7.81 -6.54 -27.27
N ARG A 192 8.17 -5.27 -27.13
CA ARG A 192 7.84 -4.48 -25.94
C ARG A 192 6.34 -4.25 -25.74
N SER A 193 5.51 -4.42 -26.79
CA SER A 193 4.06 -4.27 -26.65
C SER A 193 3.45 -5.30 -25.69
N THR A 194 4.11 -6.45 -25.53
CA THR A 194 3.73 -7.53 -24.61
C THR A 194 4.34 -7.38 -23.21
N LEU A 195 5.26 -6.43 -23.02
CA LEU A 195 5.98 -6.25 -21.77
C LEU A 195 5.39 -5.12 -20.92
N ARG A 196 5.49 -5.29 -19.61
CA ARG A 196 5.17 -4.25 -18.62
C ARG A 196 6.28 -4.18 -17.58
N ALA A 197 6.66 -2.97 -17.19
CA ALA A 197 7.55 -2.76 -16.07
C ALA A 197 6.73 -2.75 -14.77
N VAL A 198 7.05 -3.68 -13.88
CA VAL A 198 6.36 -3.89 -12.60
C VAL A 198 6.82 -2.87 -11.57
N GLN A 199 5.88 -2.38 -10.77
CA GLN A 199 6.12 -1.44 -9.69
C GLN A 199 5.59 -1.96 -8.35
N THR A 200 5.77 -1.18 -7.28
CA THR A 200 5.14 -1.37 -5.98
C THR A 200 4.40 -0.08 -5.57
N PRO A 201 3.35 -0.17 -4.71
CA PRO A 201 2.99 -1.31 -3.87
C PRO A 201 2.36 -2.46 -4.65
N GLN A 202 2.71 -3.69 -4.28
CA GLN A 202 2.01 -4.88 -4.71
C GLN A 202 0.98 -5.26 -3.63
N GLY A 203 -0.25 -5.50 -4.02
CA GLY A 203 -1.37 -5.79 -3.10
C GLY A 203 -1.76 -7.25 -3.10
N PHE A 204 -2.14 -7.76 -1.93
CA PHE A 204 -2.42 -9.18 -1.75
C PHE A 204 -3.54 -9.43 -0.75
N LYS A 205 -4.26 -10.53 -0.91
CA LYS A 205 -4.99 -11.14 0.20
C LYS A 205 -3.98 -11.67 1.21
N ARG A 206 -4.01 -11.11 2.44
CA ARG A 206 -2.99 -11.39 3.47
C ARG A 206 -2.77 -12.88 3.72
N ALA A 207 -3.83 -13.67 3.86
CA ALA A 207 -3.73 -15.11 4.13
C ALA A 207 -2.92 -15.81 3.03
N ILE A 208 -3.19 -15.52 1.77
CA ILE A 208 -2.56 -16.17 0.62
C ILE A 208 -1.07 -15.81 0.49
N ILE A 209 -0.73 -14.51 0.57
CA ILE A 209 0.68 -14.11 0.45
C ILE A 209 1.52 -14.63 1.62
N THR A 210 0.93 -14.70 2.83
CA THR A 210 1.61 -15.27 3.99
C THR A 210 1.90 -16.75 3.76
N GLU A 211 0.92 -17.52 3.30
CA GLU A 211 1.08 -18.94 2.97
C GLU A 211 2.15 -19.16 1.89
N CYS A 212 2.09 -18.40 0.78
CA CYS A 212 3.08 -18.50 -0.30
C CYS A 212 4.52 -18.26 0.20
N HIS A 213 4.74 -17.25 1.04
CA HIS A 213 6.07 -16.99 1.61
C HIS A 213 6.53 -18.07 2.60
N GLU A 214 5.61 -18.67 3.37
CA GLU A 214 5.95 -19.78 4.26
C GLU A 214 6.32 -21.05 3.47
N GLN A 215 5.55 -21.40 2.46
CA GLN A 215 5.82 -22.55 1.59
C GLN A 215 7.15 -22.37 0.85
N LEU A 216 7.40 -21.21 0.27
CA LEU A 216 8.65 -20.90 -0.41
C LEU A 216 9.86 -21.00 0.53
N SER A 217 9.68 -20.63 1.81
CA SER A 217 10.71 -20.77 2.83
C SER A 217 11.05 -22.23 3.17
N ILE A 218 10.06 -23.12 3.12
CA ILE A 218 10.24 -24.56 3.41
C ILE A 218 10.88 -25.27 2.20
N GLU A 219 10.38 -24.99 1.00
CA GLU A 219 10.85 -25.62 -0.23
C GLU A 219 12.24 -25.10 -0.68
N GLY A 220 12.60 -23.90 -0.25
CA GLY A 220 13.76 -23.19 -0.77
C GLY A 220 13.51 -22.58 -2.15
N GLY A 221 14.45 -21.78 -2.59
CA GLY A 221 14.38 -21.06 -3.87
C GLY A 221 14.29 -19.55 -3.68
N SER A 222 14.34 -18.84 -4.79
CA SER A 222 14.24 -17.38 -4.83
C SER A 222 13.23 -16.94 -5.87
N VAL A 223 12.61 -15.80 -5.60
CA VAL A 223 11.69 -15.11 -6.50
C VAL A 223 12.14 -13.66 -6.66
N THR A 224 11.78 -13.04 -7.78
CA THR A 224 12.19 -11.67 -8.09
C THR A 224 11.37 -10.63 -7.33
N ASP A 225 10.09 -10.94 -7.09
CA ASP A 225 9.12 -10.10 -6.37
C ASP A 225 8.04 -10.94 -5.69
N ASP A 226 7.09 -10.29 -5.03
CA ASP A 226 6.07 -10.98 -4.25
C ASP A 226 4.93 -11.51 -5.14
N ILE A 227 4.74 -10.94 -6.32
CA ILE A 227 3.83 -11.49 -7.35
C ILE A 227 4.35 -12.85 -7.82
N SER A 228 5.63 -12.95 -8.18
CA SER A 228 6.24 -14.21 -8.61
C SER A 228 6.16 -15.30 -7.54
N CYS A 229 6.15 -14.90 -6.25
CA CYS A 229 5.90 -15.83 -5.14
C CYS A 229 4.50 -16.43 -5.23
N CYS A 230 3.47 -15.62 -5.43
CA CYS A 230 2.09 -16.10 -5.58
C CYS A 230 1.91 -16.93 -6.86
N GLU A 231 2.51 -16.53 -7.97
CA GLU A 231 2.42 -17.24 -9.25
C GLU A 231 3.00 -18.66 -9.17
N ARG A 232 4.09 -18.84 -8.41
CA ARG A 232 4.70 -20.16 -8.17
C ARG A 232 3.70 -21.15 -7.53
N TYR A 233 2.74 -20.65 -6.76
CA TYR A 233 1.69 -21.45 -6.10
C TYR A 233 0.34 -21.36 -6.80
N GLY A 234 0.33 -20.98 -8.08
CA GLY A 234 -0.85 -21.05 -8.95
C GLY A 234 -1.80 -19.84 -8.87
N HIS A 235 -1.40 -18.77 -8.21
CA HIS A 235 -2.18 -17.54 -8.15
C HIS A 235 -1.79 -16.59 -9.26
N HIS A 236 -2.77 -16.07 -10.00
CA HIS A 236 -2.50 -15.15 -11.12
C HIS A 236 -2.40 -13.69 -10.66
N ALA A 237 -1.49 -12.95 -11.29
CA ALA A 237 -1.37 -11.52 -11.11
C ALA A 237 -2.50 -10.75 -11.80
N THR A 238 -3.09 -9.79 -11.10
CA THR A 238 -3.95 -8.76 -11.69
C THR A 238 -3.11 -7.49 -11.89
N LEU A 239 -3.10 -6.98 -13.12
CA LEU A 239 -2.35 -5.78 -13.45
C LEU A 239 -3.25 -4.55 -13.33
N VAL A 240 -2.76 -3.50 -12.67
CA VAL A 240 -3.42 -2.19 -12.59
C VAL A 240 -2.51 -1.12 -13.15
N GLU A 241 -3.07 0.04 -13.50
CA GLU A 241 -2.29 1.16 -14.00
C GLU A 241 -1.35 1.70 -12.91
N GLY A 242 -0.05 1.78 -13.22
CA GLY A 242 0.98 2.37 -12.39
C GLY A 242 1.27 3.83 -12.75
N SER A 243 2.40 4.34 -12.28
CA SER A 243 2.82 5.71 -12.58
C SER A 243 4.32 5.83 -12.77
N ARG A 244 4.74 6.63 -13.74
CA ARG A 244 6.17 6.97 -13.89
C ARG A 244 6.72 7.75 -12.70
N MET A 245 5.86 8.38 -11.90
CA MET A 245 6.25 9.01 -10.64
C MET A 245 6.64 7.99 -9.57
N SER A 246 6.21 6.73 -9.67
CA SER A 246 6.61 5.65 -8.77
C SER A 246 8.04 5.16 -9.03
N LEU A 247 8.96 6.09 -9.34
CA LEU A 247 10.37 5.85 -9.59
C LEU A 247 11.01 5.11 -8.40
N LYS A 248 11.81 4.09 -8.69
CA LYS A 248 12.63 3.42 -7.69
C LYS A 248 14.00 4.08 -7.61
N ILE A 249 14.32 4.70 -6.48
CA ILE A 249 15.65 5.27 -6.24
C ILE A 249 16.66 4.13 -6.10
N THR A 250 17.51 3.98 -7.11
CA THR A 250 18.50 2.90 -7.22
C THR A 250 19.91 3.47 -7.24
N GLU A 251 20.10 4.57 -7.95
CA GLU A 251 21.35 5.31 -8.13
C GLU A 251 21.19 6.77 -7.65
N PRO A 252 22.29 7.52 -7.43
CA PRO A 252 22.20 8.91 -6.99
C PRO A 252 21.38 9.81 -7.91
N VAL A 253 21.46 9.65 -9.22
CA VAL A 253 20.70 10.43 -10.20
C VAL A 253 19.19 10.25 -10.06
N ASP A 254 18.73 9.10 -9.60
CA ASP A 254 17.30 8.86 -9.35
C ASP A 254 16.75 9.75 -8.24
N LEU A 255 17.61 10.13 -7.27
CA LEU A 255 17.23 11.05 -6.20
C LEU A 255 17.01 12.46 -6.76
N ASP A 256 17.89 12.93 -7.65
CA ASP A 256 17.74 14.23 -8.30
C ASP A 256 16.45 14.29 -9.13
N ILE A 257 16.14 13.20 -9.87
CA ILE A 257 14.89 13.08 -10.62
C ILE A 257 13.68 13.09 -9.68
N ALA A 258 13.75 12.34 -8.56
CA ALA A 258 12.70 12.31 -7.56
C ALA A 258 12.47 13.69 -6.94
N GLU A 259 13.52 14.49 -6.67
CA GLU A 259 13.37 15.85 -6.19
C GLU A 259 12.63 16.76 -7.19
N VAL A 260 12.93 16.64 -8.49
CA VAL A 260 12.22 17.40 -9.53
C VAL A 260 10.75 17.02 -9.54
N PHE A 261 10.42 15.73 -9.46
CA PHE A 261 9.04 15.27 -9.42
C PHE A 261 8.30 15.75 -8.16
N ALA A 262 8.94 15.69 -6.99
CA ALA A 262 8.35 16.16 -5.74
C ALA A 262 8.07 17.67 -5.78
N LYS A 263 9.02 18.46 -6.28
CA LYS A 263 8.86 19.92 -6.44
C LYS A 263 7.75 20.27 -7.43
N ALA A 264 7.66 19.53 -8.54
CA ALA A 264 6.60 19.72 -9.54
C ALA A 264 5.21 19.39 -8.98
N ALA A 265 5.10 18.34 -8.18
CA ALA A 265 3.84 17.96 -7.51
C ALA A 265 3.41 19.04 -6.48
N ALA A 266 4.34 19.57 -5.67
CA ALA A 266 4.08 20.63 -4.71
C ALA A 266 3.72 21.96 -5.39
N GLY A 267 4.39 22.32 -6.48
CA GLY A 267 4.13 23.55 -7.26
C GLY A 267 2.79 23.52 -8.00
N ALA A 268 2.27 22.36 -8.36
CA ALA A 268 0.96 22.22 -8.96
C ALA A 268 -0.20 22.58 -8.00
N GLY A 269 0.06 22.54 -6.68
CA GLY A 269 -0.89 23.00 -5.66
C GLY A 269 -0.99 24.52 -5.50
N HIS A 270 -0.01 25.32 -6.01
CA HIS A 270 0.05 26.76 -5.81
C HIS A 270 -0.19 27.61 -7.07
N HIS A 271 0.03 27.08 -8.26
CA HIS A 271 -0.21 27.84 -9.50
C HIS A 271 -0.84 26.96 -10.58
N SER A 272 -2.12 27.25 -10.86
CA SER A 272 -2.95 26.74 -11.95
C SER A 272 -3.23 25.22 -11.96
N GLY A 273 -4.26 24.82 -11.25
CA GLY A 273 -4.98 23.55 -11.44
C GLY A 273 -5.56 23.33 -12.83
N ARG A 274 -5.00 23.94 -13.90
CA ARG A 274 -5.51 23.82 -15.28
C ARG A 274 -4.57 23.11 -16.25
N ARG A 275 -3.25 23.04 -16.04
CA ARG A 275 -2.35 22.43 -17.04
C ARG A 275 -1.81 21.05 -16.64
N ILE A 276 -1.36 20.86 -15.40
CA ILE A 276 -0.83 19.57 -14.95
C ILE A 276 -1.97 18.64 -14.54
N GLY A 277 -3.02 19.17 -13.89
CA GLY A 277 -4.25 18.41 -13.60
C GLY A 277 -4.98 17.93 -14.86
N ARG A 278 -4.74 18.58 -16.04
CA ARG A 278 -5.27 18.13 -17.32
C ARG A 278 -4.42 17.00 -17.94
N MET A 279 -3.11 16.96 -17.69
CA MET A 279 -2.25 15.84 -18.07
C MET A 279 -2.47 14.62 -17.16
N LEU A 280 -2.73 14.82 -15.86
CA LEU A 280 -3.02 13.74 -14.91
C LEU A 280 -4.49 13.26 -14.98
N ARG A 281 -5.44 14.11 -15.42
CA ARG A 281 -6.87 13.75 -15.60
C ARG A 281 -7.25 13.31 -17.02
N ALA A 282 -6.34 13.36 -17.99
CA ALA A 282 -6.61 12.86 -19.33
C ALA A 282 -6.58 11.31 -19.41
N ALA A 283 -6.06 10.64 -18.39
CA ALA A 283 -6.28 9.21 -18.19
C ALA A 283 -7.60 9.02 -17.44
N LYS A 284 -8.72 8.94 -18.13
CA LYS A 284 -9.96 8.39 -17.56
C LYS A 284 -9.64 6.96 -17.11
N PRO A 285 -10.12 6.51 -15.92
CA PRO A 285 -9.97 5.13 -15.52
C PRO A 285 -10.75 4.25 -16.51
N SER A 286 -10.05 3.70 -17.49
CA SER A 286 -10.58 2.59 -18.25
C SER A 286 -10.32 1.34 -17.41
N THR A 287 -11.34 0.87 -16.71
CA THR A 287 -11.39 -0.43 -16.06
C THR A 287 -11.22 -1.50 -17.14
N VAL A 288 -9.98 -1.83 -17.50
CA VAL A 288 -9.68 -2.95 -18.38
C VAL A 288 -9.17 -4.10 -17.54
N VAL A 289 -10.11 -4.82 -16.92
CA VAL A 289 -9.88 -6.18 -16.48
C VAL A 289 -9.81 -7.05 -17.74
N ARG A 290 -8.64 -7.19 -18.36
CA ARG A 290 -8.41 -8.22 -19.36
C ARG A 290 -7.97 -9.51 -18.66
N LYS A 291 -8.90 -10.43 -18.47
CA LYS A 291 -8.58 -11.85 -18.28
C LYS A 291 -7.86 -12.30 -19.57
N LEU A 292 -6.55 -12.56 -19.47
CA LEU A 292 -5.82 -13.27 -20.51
C LEU A 292 -6.24 -14.74 -20.45
N GLY A 293 -7.16 -15.12 -21.34
CA GLY A 293 -7.57 -16.52 -21.50
C GLY A 293 -6.40 -17.35 -22.06
N HIS A 294 -6.18 -18.49 -21.44
CA HIS A 294 -5.28 -19.53 -21.96
C HIS A 294 -5.82 -20.02 -23.31
N GLY A 295 -5.11 -19.70 -24.38
CA GLY A 295 -5.23 -20.42 -25.64
C GLY A 295 -4.46 -21.72 -25.55
N SER A 296 -5.18 -22.82 -25.30
CA SER A 296 -4.71 -24.18 -25.52
C SER A 296 -4.25 -24.30 -26.98
N ARG A 297 -2.97 -24.55 -27.21
CA ARG A 297 -2.51 -25.14 -28.47
C ARG A 297 -2.03 -26.55 -28.23
N ARG A 298 -2.66 -27.45 -28.94
CA ARG A 298 -2.25 -28.86 -29.16
C ARG A 298 -0.92 -28.93 -29.87
#